data_c3faa5dc02e76d859f9e7d01f654c780
#
_entry.id   c3faa5dc02e76d859f9e7d01f654c780
#
_cell.length_a   1.000
_cell.length_b   1.000
_cell.length_c   1.000
_cell.angle_alpha   90.00
_cell.angle_beta   90.00
_cell.angle_gamma   90.00
#
_symmetry.space_group_name_H-M   'P 1'
#
loop_
_entity.id
_entity.type
_entity.pdbx_description
1 polymer ?
#
loop_
_entity_poly.entity_id
_entity_poly.type
_entity_poly.pdbx_seq_one_letter_code
_entity_poly.pdbx_strand_id
1 'polypeptide(L)'
;MILRDIFDAAQEGTFEEFHSLYKGDVNQVTHEKLNLLNMVLTSNTLLDEKLKIIQFLIDEKIDINCLDSDNRNALHNLFQFKANWRVDVEYATKVMSMLLKAGINVNQVDKYGAIPLITAITVLKLTTKEALPLYEILIASGSDIHHKDFQGKSAIDYAREFSWRQDLLSENGGLLADE
;
A
#
# COMPACT_ATOMS: atom_id res chain seq x y z
N MET A 1 -8.36 -16.54 18.24
CA MET A 1 -9.18 -15.30 18.20
C MET A 1 -10.56 -15.69 17.69
N ILE A 2 -11.64 -15.08 18.19
CA ILE A 2 -12.98 -15.33 17.65
C ILE A 2 -13.21 -14.28 16.56
N LEU A 3 -13.30 -14.71 15.30
CA LEU A 3 -13.67 -13.84 14.18
C LEU A 3 -15.18 -13.53 14.31
N ARG A 4 -15.53 -12.24 14.29
CA ARG A 4 -16.90 -11.76 14.48
C ARG A 4 -17.62 -11.59 13.14
N ASP A 5 -16.89 -11.14 12.13
CA ASP A 5 -17.43 -10.87 10.81
C ASP A 5 -16.37 -11.04 9.73
N ILE A 6 -16.73 -10.73 8.48
CA ILE A 6 -15.85 -10.86 7.33
C ILE A 6 -14.67 -9.86 7.35
N PHE A 7 -14.82 -8.70 7.99
CA PHE A 7 -13.73 -7.73 8.12
C PHE A 7 -12.67 -8.23 9.09
N ASP A 8 -13.08 -8.81 10.23
CA ASP A 8 -12.17 -9.51 11.15
C ASP A 8 -11.42 -10.64 10.42
N ALA A 9 -12.12 -11.41 9.59
CA ALA A 9 -11.54 -12.51 8.83
C ALA A 9 -10.58 -12.00 7.74
N ALA A 10 -10.89 -10.90 7.07
CA ALA A 10 -9.98 -10.27 6.12
C ALA A 10 -8.71 -9.78 6.80
N GLN A 11 -8.81 -9.25 8.02
CA GLN A 11 -7.69 -8.73 8.78
C GLN A 11 -6.83 -9.82 9.41
N GLU A 12 -7.41 -10.84 10.04
CA GLU A 12 -6.69 -11.77 10.92
C GLU A 12 -6.97 -13.25 10.63
N GLY A 13 -7.88 -13.56 9.69
CA GLY A 13 -8.28 -14.92 9.39
C GLY A 13 -7.44 -15.58 8.32
N THR A 14 -7.63 -16.90 8.21
CA THR A 14 -7.20 -17.69 7.05
C THR A 14 -8.12 -17.45 5.85
N PHE A 15 -7.68 -17.83 4.66
CA PHE A 15 -8.53 -17.78 3.47
C PHE A 15 -9.81 -18.61 3.62
N GLU A 16 -9.73 -19.79 4.24
CA GLU A 16 -10.89 -20.65 4.49
C GLU A 16 -11.90 -19.98 5.41
N GLU A 17 -11.47 -19.38 6.51
CA GLU A 17 -12.32 -18.62 7.43
C GLU A 17 -12.98 -17.43 6.74
N PHE A 18 -12.20 -16.64 6.00
CA PHE A 18 -12.68 -15.52 5.20
C PHE A 18 -13.75 -15.98 4.20
N HIS A 19 -13.45 -17.01 3.41
CA HIS A 19 -14.33 -17.53 2.37
C HIS A 19 -15.64 -18.09 2.96
N SER A 20 -15.59 -18.70 4.15
CA SER A 20 -16.78 -19.22 4.84
C SER A 20 -17.76 -18.10 5.25
N LEU A 21 -17.26 -16.89 5.51
CA LEU A 21 -18.05 -15.71 5.89
C LEU A 21 -18.47 -14.87 4.68
N TYR A 22 -17.87 -15.09 3.51
CA TYR A 22 -18.18 -14.33 2.30
C TYR A 22 -19.58 -14.65 1.77
N LYS A 23 -20.40 -13.62 1.53
CA LYS A 23 -21.80 -13.74 1.09
C LYS A 23 -22.07 -13.07 -0.26
N GLY A 24 -21.04 -12.85 -1.07
CA GLY A 24 -21.18 -12.30 -2.43
C GLY A 24 -21.15 -10.77 -2.54
N ASP A 25 -21.12 -10.03 -1.45
CA ASP A 25 -20.93 -8.58 -1.48
C ASP A 25 -19.43 -8.25 -1.28
N VAL A 26 -18.72 -8.07 -2.41
CA VAL A 26 -17.27 -7.81 -2.40
C VAL A 26 -16.95 -6.35 -2.05
N ASN A 27 -17.87 -5.40 -2.31
CA ASN A 27 -17.64 -3.97 -2.16
C ASN A 27 -18.20 -3.38 -0.85
N GLN A 28 -18.51 -4.23 0.14
CA GLN A 28 -18.88 -3.74 1.47
C GLN A 28 -17.72 -3.00 2.14
N VAL A 29 -18.05 -1.99 2.94
CA VAL A 29 -17.07 -1.12 3.61
C VAL A 29 -17.37 -0.97 5.09
N THR A 30 -16.35 -0.71 5.89
CA THR A 30 -16.46 -0.31 7.29
C THR A 30 -16.99 1.13 7.44
N HIS A 31 -17.19 1.58 8.68
CA HIS A 31 -17.52 2.98 8.98
C HIS A 31 -16.42 3.96 8.48
N GLU A 32 -15.17 3.55 8.53
CA GLU A 32 -14.02 4.31 8.03
C GLU A 32 -13.84 4.17 6.51
N LYS A 33 -14.81 3.60 5.80
CA LYS A 33 -14.80 3.33 4.36
C LYS A 33 -13.69 2.38 3.90
N LEU A 34 -13.12 1.58 4.79
CA LEU A 34 -12.21 0.50 4.40
C LEU A 34 -13.02 -0.63 3.75
N ASN A 35 -12.72 -0.97 2.51
CA ASN A 35 -13.25 -2.17 1.89
C ASN A 35 -12.48 -3.43 2.37
N LEU A 36 -12.91 -4.62 1.94
CA LEU A 36 -12.27 -5.87 2.33
C LEU A 36 -10.79 -5.92 1.96
N LEU A 37 -10.41 -5.38 0.79
CA LEU A 37 -9.01 -5.29 0.37
C LEU A 37 -8.18 -4.42 1.32
N ASN A 38 -8.70 -3.23 1.67
CA ASN A 38 -8.01 -2.35 2.61
C ASN A 38 -7.88 -3.02 3.99
N MET A 39 -8.91 -3.77 4.44
CA MET A 39 -8.84 -4.52 5.71
C MET A 39 -7.72 -5.58 5.71
N VAL A 40 -7.55 -6.34 4.63
CA VAL A 40 -6.44 -7.31 4.51
C VAL A 40 -5.09 -6.65 4.78
N LEU A 41 -4.91 -5.40 4.36
CA LEU A 41 -3.63 -4.68 4.45
C LEU A 41 -3.39 -4.01 5.82
N THR A 42 -4.34 -4.06 6.75
CA THR A 42 -4.16 -3.45 8.10
C THR A 42 -3.37 -4.30 9.08
N SER A 43 -3.05 -5.54 8.73
CA SER A 43 -2.31 -6.49 9.57
C SER A 43 -1.16 -7.14 8.76
N ASN A 44 -0.13 -7.58 9.46
CA ASN A 44 1.05 -8.24 8.88
C ASN A 44 1.18 -9.72 9.29
N THR A 45 0.08 -10.33 9.70
CA THR A 45 0.01 -11.77 10.05
C THR A 45 -0.47 -12.59 8.86
N LEU A 46 -0.19 -13.90 8.84
CA LEU A 46 -0.70 -14.86 7.85
C LEU A 46 -0.53 -14.38 6.39
N LEU A 47 0.66 -13.89 6.02
CA LEU A 47 0.90 -13.21 4.75
C LEU A 47 0.52 -14.04 3.52
N ASP A 48 0.77 -15.36 3.53
CA ASP A 48 0.37 -16.25 2.43
C ASP A 48 -1.15 -16.37 2.31
N GLU A 49 -1.87 -16.39 3.43
CA GLU A 49 -3.33 -16.41 3.42
C GLU A 49 -3.90 -15.07 2.91
N LYS A 50 -3.26 -13.95 3.27
CA LYS A 50 -3.62 -12.63 2.74
C LYS A 50 -3.46 -12.53 1.23
N LEU A 51 -2.40 -13.09 0.66
CA LEU A 51 -2.22 -13.14 -0.80
C LEU A 51 -3.37 -13.90 -1.48
N LYS A 52 -3.85 -15.00 -0.89
CA LYS A 52 -5.02 -15.74 -1.41
C LYS A 52 -6.30 -14.91 -1.32
N ILE A 53 -6.52 -14.21 -0.19
CA ILE A 53 -7.68 -13.33 0.00
C ILE A 53 -7.64 -12.18 -1.02
N ILE A 54 -6.49 -11.52 -1.21
CA ILE A 54 -6.32 -10.43 -2.18
C ILE A 54 -6.64 -10.93 -3.60
N GLN A 55 -6.11 -12.10 -3.99
CA GLN A 55 -6.38 -12.66 -5.32
C GLN A 55 -7.87 -12.93 -5.50
N PHE A 56 -8.51 -13.58 -4.53
CA PHE A 56 -9.95 -13.83 -4.55
C PHE A 56 -10.75 -12.54 -4.71
N LEU A 57 -10.44 -11.49 -3.93
CA LEU A 57 -11.14 -10.21 -4.03
C LEU A 57 -10.99 -9.54 -5.41
N ILE A 58 -9.79 -9.63 -6.01
CA ILE A 58 -9.55 -9.13 -7.37
C ILE A 58 -10.38 -9.92 -8.39
N ASP A 59 -10.44 -11.24 -8.26
CA ASP A 59 -11.23 -12.10 -9.16
C ASP A 59 -12.74 -11.82 -9.05
N GLU A 60 -13.22 -11.52 -7.84
CA GLU A 60 -14.60 -11.09 -7.54
C GLU A 60 -14.89 -9.63 -7.94
N LYS A 61 -13.92 -8.93 -8.57
CA LYS A 61 -14.06 -7.55 -9.08
C LYS A 61 -14.28 -6.51 -7.98
N ILE A 62 -13.54 -6.62 -6.89
CA ILE A 62 -13.51 -5.57 -5.87
C ILE A 62 -13.16 -4.21 -6.50
N ASP A 63 -13.75 -3.13 -5.99
CA ASP A 63 -13.31 -1.78 -6.34
C ASP A 63 -11.87 -1.56 -5.86
N ILE A 64 -10.92 -1.74 -6.79
CA ILE A 64 -9.48 -1.64 -6.53
C ILE A 64 -9.06 -0.23 -6.13
N ASN A 65 -9.84 0.79 -6.54
CA ASN A 65 -9.58 2.21 -6.27
C ASN A 65 -10.49 2.77 -5.17
N CYS A 66 -11.15 1.91 -4.38
CA CYS A 66 -11.90 2.33 -3.20
C CYS A 66 -11.02 3.14 -2.26
N LEU A 67 -11.51 4.28 -1.81
CA LEU A 67 -10.82 5.20 -0.91
C LEU A 67 -11.38 5.11 0.49
N ASP A 68 -10.50 5.10 1.49
CA ASP A 68 -10.90 5.24 2.89
C ASP A 68 -11.30 6.69 3.24
N SER A 69 -11.64 6.94 4.50
CA SER A 69 -12.03 8.26 5.00
C SER A 69 -10.93 9.32 4.89
N ASP A 70 -9.68 8.90 4.68
CA ASP A 70 -8.51 9.76 4.49
C ASP A 70 -8.13 9.92 3.01
N ASN A 71 -9.00 9.52 2.06
CA ASN A 71 -8.76 9.49 0.62
C ASN A 71 -7.59 8.59 0.22
N ARG A 72 -7.26 7.57 0.99
CA ARG A 72 -6.20 6.61 0.72
C ARG A 72 -6.74 5.41 -0.04
N ASN A 73 -6.01 4.95 -1.04
CA ASN A 73 -6.24 3.67 -1.68
C ASN A 73 -5.39 2.56 -1.03
N ALA A 74 -5.50 1.33 -1.54
CA ALA A 74 -4.80 0.18 -0.99
C ALA A 74 -3.26 0.31 -1.02
N LEU A 75 -2.65 1.08 -1.95
CA LEU A 75 -1.21 1.34 -1.95
C LEU A 75 -0.77 2.20 -0.75
N HIS A 76 -1.53 3.23 -0.40
CA HIS A 76 -1.28 4.00 0.80
C HIS A 76 -1.40 3.11 2.04
N ASN A 77 -2.48 2.32 2.12
CA ASN A 77 -2.78 1.50 3.26
C ASN A 77 -1.74 0.38 3.46
N LEU A 78 -1.13 -0.13 2.38
CA LEU A 78 -0.01 -1.08 2.46
C LEU A 78 1.17 -0.52 3.29
N PHE A 79 1.42 0.80 3.26
CA PHE A 79 2.54 1.43 3.96
C PHE A 79 2.12 2.16 5.23
N GLN A 80 0.90 2.71 5.28
CA GLN A 80 0.46 3.65 6.32
C GLN A 80 0.19 3.00 7.67
N PHE A 81 -0.34 1.77 7.71
CA PHE A 81 -0.65 1.13 8.98
C PHE A 81 0.61 0.79 9.77
N LYS A 82 0.59 1.11 11.07
CA LYS A 82 1.75 0.92 11.96
C LYS A 82 2.31 -0.50 11.93
N ALA A 83 1.44 -1.49 11.78
CA ALA A 83 1.85 -2.90 11.61
C ALA A 83 2.81 -3.08 10.42
N ASN A 84 2.69 -2.27 9.38
CA ASN A 84 3.42 -2.36 8.12
C ASN A 84 4.61 -1.39 8.02
N TRP A 85 4.95 -0.62 9.06
CA TRP A 85 6.11 0.27 8.99
C TRP A 85 7.45 -0.47 8.77
N ARG A 86 7.49 -1.77 9.11
CA ARG A 86 8.54 -2.72 8.76
C ARG A 86 7.93 -3.88 7.97
N VAL A 87 7.26 -3.55 6.88
CA VAL A 87 6.59 -4.52 6.03
C VAL A 87 7.59 -5.56 5.51
N ASP A 88 7.14 -6.80 5.38
CA ASP A 88 7.88 -7.80 4.61
C ASP A 88 7.94 -7.36 3.14
N VAL A 89 9.15 -7.14 2.63
CA VAL A 89 9.36 -6.55 1.30
C VAL A 89 8.92 -7.51 0.21
N GLU A 90 9.12 -8.82 0.37
CA GLU A 90 8.70 -9.81 -0.61
C GLU A 90 7.17 -9.86 -0.70
N TYR A 91 6.49 -9.88 0.46
CA TYR A 91 5.04 -9.81 0.51
C TYR A 91 4.52 -8.50 -0.14
N ALA A 92 5.06 -7.35 0.28
CA ALA A 92 4.64 -6.05 -0.26
C ALA A 92 4.83 -5.96 -1.78
N THR A 93 5.94 -6.48 -2.31
CA THR A 93 6.22 -6.56 -3.74
C THR A 93 5.16 -7.39 -4.49
N LYS A 94 4.78 -8.55 -3.93
CA LYS A 94 3.71 -9.39 -4.51
C LYS A 94 2.37 -8.66 -4.50
N VAL A 95 2.00 -8.05 -3.36
CA VAL A 95 0.76 -7.26 -3.24
C VAL A 95 0.73 -6.12 -4.25
N MET A 96 1.78 -5.30 -4.30
CA MET A 96 1.88 -4.19 -5.26
C MET A 96 1.71 -4.67 -6.70
N SER A 97 2.36 -5.78 -7.07
CA SER A 97 2.23 -6.35 -8.41
C SER A 97 0.80 -6.78 -8.73
N MET A 98 0.07 -7.34 -7.76
CA MET A 98 -1.34 -7.72 -7.92
C MET A 98 -2.23 -6.48 -8.08
N LEU A 99 -2.04 -5.46 -7.23
CA LEU A 99 -2.80 -4.22 -7.26
C LEU A 99 -2.59 -3.43 -8.57
N LEU A 100 -1.34 -3.32 -9.01
CA LEU A 100 -0.99 -2.62 -10.25
C LEU A 100 -1.57 -3.32 -11.48
N LYS A 101 -1.51 -4.65 -11.55
CA LYS A 101 -2.16 -5.44 -12.61
C LYS A 101 -3.68 -5.27 -12.61
N ALA A 102 -4.29 -5.07 -11.45
CA ALA A 102 -5.72 -4.83 -11.31
C ALA A 102 -6.12 -3.36 -11.61
N GLY A 103 -5.16 -2.47 -11.88
CA GLY A 103 -5.42 -1.10 -12.32
C GLY A 103 -5.55 -0.08 -11.18
N ILE A 104 -4.85 -0.29 -10.06
CA ILE A 104 -4.83 0.70 -8.98
C ILE A 104 -4.18 2.00 -9.42
N ASN A 105 -4.73 3.14 -8.99
CA ASN A 105 -4.14 4.46 -9.24
C ASN A 105 -2.88 4.67 -8.38
N VAL A 106 -1.71 4.63 -9.03
CA VAL A 106 -0.40 4.82 -8.38
C VAL A 106 -0.17 6.25 -7.89
N ASN A 107 -0.93 7.22 -8.44
CA ASN A 107 -0.85 8.65 -8.10
C ASN A 107 -2.11 9.14 -7.34
N GLN A 108 -2.83 8.24 -6.66
CA GLN A 108 -3.92 8.65 -5.79
C GLN A 108 -3.40 9.63 -4.74
N VAL A 109 -4.13 10.72 -4.51
CA VAL A 109 -3.78 11.76 -3.53
C VAL A 109 -4.61 11.57 -2.27
N ASP A 110 -3.96 11.46 -1.11
CA ASP A 110 -4.61 11.37 0.18
C ASP A 110 -5.03 12.75 0.74
N LYS A 111 -5.64 12.78 1.91
CA LYS A 111 -6.07 14.03 2.56
C LYS A 111 -4.95 15.02 2.92
N TYR A 112 -3.69 14.59 2.86
CA TYR A 112 -2.52 15.44 3.09
C TYR A 112 -1.84 15.86 1.80
N GLY A 113 -2.39 15.50 0.66
CA GLY A 113 -1.81 15.74 -0.65
C GLY A 113 -0.74 14.73 -1.04
N ALA A 114 -0.49 13.70 -0.24
CA ALA A 114 0.55 12.71 -0.51
C ALA A 114 0.07 11.62 -1.45
N ILE A 115 0.92 11.20 -2.38
CA ILE A 115 0.75 10.00 -3.19
C ILE A 115 1.43 8.79 -2.51
N PRO A 116 1.13 7.54 -2.91
CA PRO A 116 1.73 6.34 -2.30
C PRO A 116 3.25 6.37 -2.20
N LEU A 117 3.97 6.92 -3.19
CA LEU A 117 5.42 7.05 -3.16
C LEU A 117 5.90 7.96 -2.01
N ILE A 118 5.28 9.11 -1.83
CA ILE A 118 5.58 10.02 -0.71
C ILE A 118 5.33 9.30 0.62
N THR A 119 4.19 8.60 0.75
CA THR A 119 3.87 7.82 1.94
C THR A 119 4.93 6.75 2.21
N ALA A 120 5.35 5.98 1.21
CA ALA A 120 6.39 4.97 1.37
C ALA A 120 7.73 5.56 1.85
N ILE A 121 8.17 6.68 1.27
CA ILE A 121 9.44 7.35 1.63
C ILE A 121 9.39 7.87 3.06
N THR A 122 8.26 8.43 3.51
CA THR A 122 8.14 9.12 4.80
C THR A 122 7.81 8.19 5.96
N VAL A 123 7.08 7.10 5.72
CA VAL A 123 6.49 6.25 6.78
C VAL A 123 7.30 4.98 7.04
N LEU A 124 7.84 4.32 6.01
CA LEU A 124 8.53 3.04 6.18
C LEU A 124 9.76 3.17 7.08
N LYS A 125 9.90 2.23 8.04
CA LYS A 125 11.04 2.12 8.96
C LYS A 125 12.10 1.12 8.48
N LEU A 126 12.14 0.89 7.18
CA LEU A 126 13.17 0.12 6.49
C LEU A 126 14.32 1.06 6.08
N THR A 127 15.54 0.52 5.97
CA THR A 127 16.62 1.24 5.29
C THR A 127 16.25 1.49 3.82
N THR A 128 16.87 2.47 3.19
CA THR A 128 16.64 2.72 1.75
C THR A 128 16.93 1.48 0.91
N LYS A 129 18.01 0.76 1.21
CA LYS A 129 18.38 -0.48 0.50
C LYS A 129 17.32 -1.57 0.63
N GLU A 130 16.75 -1.76 1.82
CA GLU A 130 15.66 -2.73 2.03
C GLU A 130 14.39 -2.34 1.29
N ALA A 131 14.02 -1.05 1.31
CA ALA A 131 12.80 -0.54 0.68
C ALA A 131 12.95 -0.29 -0.82
N LEU A 132 14.16 -0.34 -1.38
CA LEU A 132 14.43 0.00 -2.78
C LEU A 132 13.52 -0.71 -3.78
N PRO A 133 13.25 -2.03 -3.68
CA PRO A 133 12.34 -2.71 -4.61
C PRO A 133 10.93 -2.12 -4.63
N LEU A 134 10.44 -1.59 -3.49
CA LEU A 134 9.12 -0.98 -3.39
C LEU A 134 9.08 0.37 -4.11
N TYR A 135 10.13 1.19 -3.96
CA TYR A 135 10.25 2.47 -4.66
C TYR A 135 10.40 2.27 -6.17
N GLU A 136 11.23 1.32 -6.59
CA GLU A 136 11.42 0.96 -8.01
C GLU A 136 10.09 0.58 -8.67
N ILE A 137 9.29 -0.26 -8.02
CA ILE A 137 7.98 -0.66 -8.54
C ILE A 137 7.05 0.54 -8.69
N LEU A 138 6.97 1.44 -7.69
CA LEU A 138 6.10 2.61 -7.75
C LEU A 138 6.52 3.53 -8.90
N ILE A 139 7.81 3.84 -9.02
CA ILE A 139 8.34 4.73 -10.06
C ILE A 139 8.18 4.10 -11.46
N ALA A 140 8.54 2.82 -11.62
CA ALA A 140 8.35 2.11 -12.88
C ALA A 140 6.87 2.01 -13.31
N SER A 141 5.94 2.11 -12.35
CA SER A 141 4.50 2.12 -12.60
C SER A 141 3.94 3.52 -12.87
N GLY A 142 4.79 4.54 -13.00
CA GLY A 142 4.40 5.90 -13.34
C GLY A 142 4.07 6.79 -12.15
N SER A 143 4.64 6.53 -10.97
CA SER A 143 4.51 7.45 -9.84
C SER A 143 5.18 8.78 -10.16
N ASP A 144 4.46 9.90 -9.96
CA ASP A 144 4.96 11.25 -10.20
C ASP A 144 5.92 11.68 -9.09
N ILE A 145 7.23 11.60 -9.36
CA ILE A 145 8.28 11.95 -8.40
C ILE A 145 8.33 13.45 -8.07
N HIS A 146 7.72 14.31 -8.91
CA HIS A 146 7.65 15.76 -8.73
C HIS A 146 6.34 16.22 -8.10
N HIS A 147 5.35 15.33 -7.94
CA HIS A 147 4.10 15.65 -7.26
C HIS A 147 4.37 16.21 -5.86
N LYS A 148 3.74 17.35 -5.52
CA LYS A 148 3.91 18.00 -4.23
C LYS A 148 2.68 17.80 -3.35
N ASP A 149 2.93 17.37 -2.12
CA ASP A 149 1.90 17.31 -1.09
C ASP A 149 1.48 18.71 -0.59
N PHE A 150 0.57 18.79 0.37
CA PHE A 150 0.09 20.07 0.91
C PHE A 150 1.13 20.84 1.74
N GLN A 151 2.29 20.26 2.03
CA GLN A 151 3.46 20.95 2.58
C GLN A 151 4.36 21.54 1.48
N GLY A 152 4.00 21.33 0.20
CA GLY A 152 4.78 21.75 -0.97
C GLY A 152 5.99 20.88 -1.24
N LYS A 153 6.05 19.65 -0.70
CA LYS A 153 7.20 18.75 -0.82
C LYS A 153 6.89 17.56 -1.73
N SER A 154 7.83 17.27 -2.61
CA SER A 154 7.83 16.11 -3.47
C SER A 154 8.57 14.91 -2.84
N ALA A 155 8.52 13.73 -3.50
CA ALA A 155 9.32 12.57 -3.15
C ALA A 155 10.82 12.91 -3.08
N ILE A 156 11.30 13.71 -4.04
CA ILE A 156 12.69 14.19 -4.13
C ILE A 156 13.02 15.09 -2.94
N ASP A 157 12.11 16.03 -2.58
CA ASP A 157 12.33 16.93 -1.45
C ASP A 157 12.43 16.18 -0.13
N TYR A 158 11.58 15.17 0.10
CA TYR A 158 11.67 14.32 1.28
C TYR A 158 12.95 13.47 1.30
N ALA A 159 13.39 12.94 0.14
CA ALA A 159 14.64 12.20 0.06
C ALA A 159 15.87 13.10 0.38
N ARG A 160 15.83 14.38 0.01
CA ARG A 160 16.86 15.36 0.37
C ARG A 160 16.88 15.70 1.86
N GLU A 161 15.67 15.83 2.45
CA GLU A 161 15.53 16.22 3.85
C GLU A 161 15.91 15.09 4.81
N PHE A 162 15.55 13.86 4.45
CA PHE A 162 15.78 12.70 5.33
C PHE A 162 17.16 12.08 5.06
N SER A 163 18.08 12.24 6.02
CA SER A 163 19.45 11.71 5.90
C SER A 163 19.50 10.20 5.57
N TRP A 164 18.50 9.44 6.03
CA TRP A 164 18.40 7.99 5.75
C TRP A 164 17.77 7.65 4.39
N ARG A 165 17.41 8.66 3.59
CA ARG A 165 16.85 8.51 2.23
C ARG A 165 17.74 9.11 1.14
N GLN A 166 18.84 9.75 1.50
CA GLN A 166 19.73 10.43 0.54
C GLN A 166 20.31 9.49 -0.51
N ASP A 167 20.44 8.18 -0.21
CA ASP A 167 20.85 7.17 -1.18
C ASP A 167 19.92 7.08 -2.41
N LEU A 168 18.67 7.55 -2.30
CA LEU A 168 17.74 7.65 -3.45
C LEU A 168 18.14 8.71 -4.47
N LEU A 169 19.01 9.64 -4.10
CA LEU A 169 19.43 10.81 -4.90
C LEU A 169 20.86 10.69 -5.43
N SER A 170 21.56 9.57 -5.20
CA SER A 170 22.98 9.45 -5.51
C SER A 170 23.23 9.65 -7.00
N GLU A 171 24.28 10.47 -7.34
CA GLU A 171 24.70 10.80 -8.72
C GLU A 171 25.06 9.58 -9.58
N ASN A 172 25.28 8.41 -8.99
CA ASN A 172 25.64 7.16 -9.65
C ASN A 172 24.40 6.27 -9.97
N GLY A 173 23.26 6.88 -10.29
CA GLY A 173 22.03 6.16 -10.64
C GLY A 173 21.03 6.04 -9.49
N GLY A 174 20.95 7.06 -8.64
CA GLY A 174 19.88 7.15 -7.65
C GLY A 174 18.51 7.18 -8.32
N LEU A 175 17.56 6.47 -7.73
CA LEU A 175 16.22 6.26 -8.28
C LEU A 175 15.42 7.57 -8.50
N LEU A 176 15.75 8.62 -7.74
CA LEU A 176 15.14 9.95 -7.79
C LEU A 176 16.13 11.03 -8.26
N ALA A 177 17.21 10.65 -8.98
CA ALA A 177 18.11 11.64 -9.55
C ALA A 177 17.36 12.50 -10.59
N ASP A 178 17.45 13.83 -10.47
CA ASP A 178 16.97 14.75 -11.51
C ASP A 178 17.84 14.49 -12.78
N GLU A 179 17.20 14.27 -13.94
CA GLU A 179 17.87 14.29 -15.24
C GLU A 179 18.29 15.72 -15.60
#